data_af44433ba338e1623f63987b2fac1fa7
#
_entry.id   af44433ba338e1623f63987b2fac1fa7
#
_cell.length_a   1.000
_cell.length_b   1.000
_cell.length_c   1.000
_cell.angle_alpha   90.00
_cell.angle_beta   90.00
_cell.angle_gamma   90.00
#
_symmetry.space_group_name_H-M   'P 1'
#
loop_
_entity.id
_entity.type
_entity.pdbx_description
1 polymer ?
#
loop_
_entity_poly.entity_id
_entity_poly.type
_entity_poly.pdbx_seq_one_letter_code
_entity_poly.pdbx_strand_id
1 'polypeptide(L)'
;MHRILVMGHRNPDNDSICSALGYAYLKQQLDPSQTYQAVRLGPLPHETNWVLNRYGLEPPEVIPHLFSRVCDAMTINPLTISCYNTLLQAGLLMRERNVRALVVNDKNGRYAGLFTTRMLAELFISELESVHSRQETLAEQVADHLDKRALILKEDALLKDISEDILNSSLRQAVVLDDEGVCIGIITRTDIARTPRRRVILVDHNETSQSALGIQEAQVLEVVDHHRIGDIKTTTPIQFINLPLGSSATIVTLEFQRHQVPVPQPIAAALLSAIMTDTVLLKSPTCTRIDRETAQYLGSILGVDALEFGIELFGSRDAAAPPTIETITGADAKEFEITDKTVLIAQYETVKLANILEKESELVAHLEKVVASRGYEFALLLITDVIAEGSQFMLAGNPRIVERAFNISFENGSVWVPGILSRKKQVAPHVLEHA
;
A
#
# COMPACT_ATOMS: atom_id res chain seq x y z
N MET A 1 -12.50 -4.34 -15.98
CA MET A 1 -11.23 -5.12 -16.03
C MET A 1 -10.56 -4.95 -14.69
N HIS A 2 -10.23 -6.04 -14.00
CA HIS A 2 -9.54 -5.94 -12.71
C HIS A 2 -8.08 -5.56 -12.94
N ARG A 3 -7.70 -4.35 -12.50
CA ARG A 3 -6.32 -3.84 -12.53
C ARG A 3 -5.38 -4.69 -11.67
N ILE A 4 -4.13 -4.85 -12.09
CA ILE A 4 -3.05 -5.44 -11.30
C ILE A 4 -2.32 -4.31 -10.60
N LEU A 5 -2.28 -4.36 -9.26
CA LEU A 5 -1.64 -3.33 -8.46
C LEU A 5 -0.17 -3.66 -8.26
N VAL A 6 0.72 -2.72 -8.56
CA VAL A 6 2.15 -2.83 -8.29
C VAL A 6 2.46 -1.94 -7.11
N MET A 7 2.95 -2.52 -6.01
CA MET A 7 3.07 -1.81 -4.74
C MET A 7 4.34 -2.15 -3.99
N GLY A 8 4.90 -1.14 -3.34
CA GLY A 8 5.96 -1.31 -2.37
C GLY A 8 5.43 -1.54 -0.94
N HIS A 9 6.28 -1.36 0.06
CA HIS A 9 5.96 -1.62 1.46
C HIS A 9 5.10 -0.53 2.12
N ARG A 10 4.56 -0.84 3.33
CA ARG A 10 3.58 -0.01 4.06
C ARG A 10 4.08 1.38 4.46
N ASN A 11 5.35 1.49 4.82
CA ASN A 11 5.98 2.77 5.13
C ASN A 11 6.90 3.12 3.96
N PRO A 12 6.32 3.57 2.82
CA PRO A 12 7.05 3.65 1.57
C PRO A 12 8.18 4.66 1.66
N ASP A 13 9.36 4.24 1.25
CA ASP A 13 10.48 5.10 0.92
C ASP A 13 10.53 5.41 -0.58
N ASN A 14 11.60 6.02 -1.04
CA ASN A 14 11.75 6.39 -2.43
C ASN A 14 11.91 5.17 -3.35
N ASP A 15 12.63 4.11 -2.91
CA ASP A 15 12.80 2.89 -3.69
C ASP A 15 11.48 2.16 -3.87
N SER A 16 10.73 2.01 -2.81
CA SER A 16 9.41 1.39 -2.78
C SER A 16 8.43 1.99 -3.79
N ILE A 17 8.36 3.32 -3.90
CA ILE A 17 7.43 4.00 -4.82
C ILE A 17 7.96 4.04 -6.25
N CYS A 18 9.23 4.40 -6.42
CA CYS A 18 9.82 4.55 -7.76
C CYS A 18 10.00 3.21 -8.47
N SER A 19 10.34 2.15 -7.74
CA SER A 19 10.37 0.78 -8.27
C SER A 19 8.98 0.31 -8.68
N ALA A 20 7.92 0.64 -7.91
CA ALA A 20 6.55 0.32 -8.30
C ALA A 20 6.13 1.03 -9.58
N LEU A 21 6.47 2.31 -9.75
CA LEU A 21 6.24 3.07 -10.98
C LEU A 21 6.97 2.46 -12.18
N GLY A 22 8.26 2.19 -12.03
CA GLY A 22 9.08 1.60 -13.09
C GLY A 22 8.58 0.22 -13.50
N TYR A 23 8.29 -0.65 -12.51
CA TYR A 23 7.85 -2.00 -12.82
C TYR A 23 6.43 -2.05 -13.42
N ALA A 24 5.51 -1.21 -12.94
CA ALA A 24 4.18 -1.08 -13.53
C ALA A 24 4.26 -0.65 -15.01
N TYR A 25 5.12 0.33 -15.32
CA TYR A 25 5.35 0.74 -16.70
C TYR A 25 5.92 -0.41 -17.55
N LEU A 26 6.96 -1.10 -17.08
CA LEU A 26 7.55 -2.24 -17.78
C LEU A 26 6.49 -3.31 -18.07
N LYS A 27 5.72 -3.71 -17.07
CA LYS A 27 4.68 -4.75 -17.23
C LYS A 27 3.59 -4.33 -18.21
N GLN A 28 3.21 -3.05 -18.21
CA GLN A 28 2.24 -2.52 -19.18
C GLN A 28 2.75 -2.60 -20.63
N GLN A 29 4.07 -2.44 -20.84
CA GLN A 29 4.67 -2.61 -22.18
C GLN A 29 4.73 -4.09 -22.59
N LEU A 30 4.99 -4.99 -21.65
CA LEU A 30 5.11 -6.43 -21.91
C LEU A 30 3.77 -7.13 -22.11
N ASP A 31 2.73 -6.68 -21.41
CA ASP A 31 1.37 -7.23 -21.51
C ASP A 31 0.32 -6.12 -21.58
N PRO A 32 0.07 -5.55 -22.78
CA PRO A 32 -0.95 -4.52 -22.97
C PRO A 32 -2.40 -5.00 -22.76
N SER A 33 -2.62 -6.31 -22.67
CA SER A 33 -3.96 -6.89 -22.45
C SER A 33 -4.47 -6.69 -21.02
N GLN A 34 -3.58 -6.43 -20.07
CA GLN A 34 -3.89 -6.15 -18.67
C GLN A 34 -3.69 -4.66 -18.37
N THR A 35 -4.17 -4.21 -17.22
CA THR A 35 -3.90 -2.87 -16.69
C THR A 35 -3.02 -3.00 -15.46
N TYR A 36 -1.80 -2.48 -15.53
CA TYR A 36 -0.86 -2.43 -14.42
C TYR A 36 -0.84 -1.03 -13.84
N GLN A 37 -1.04 -0.92 -12.54
CA GLN A 37 -1.10 0.37 -11.86
C GLN A 37 -0.18 0.39 -10.65
N ALA A 38 0.77 1.32 -10.65
CA ALA A 38 1.54 1.62 -9.45
C ALA A 38 0.64 2.24 -8.38
N VAL A 39 0.78 1.77 -7.14
CA VAL A 39 0.07 2.31 -5.97
C VAL A 39 1.02 2.42 -4.79
N ARG A 40 0.66 3.24 -3.81
CA ARG A 40 1.43 3.41 -2.57
C ARG A 40 0.57 3.14 -1.34
N LEU A 41 1.22 2.72 -0.27
CA LEU A 41 0.56 2.32 0.97
C LEU A 41 0.66 3.37 2.09
N GLY A 42 1.32 4.50 1.82
CA GLY A 42 1.55 5.57 2.78
C GLY A 42 1.83 6.93 2.12
N PRO A 43 2.28 7.91 2.90
CA PRO A 43 2.62 9.24 2.40
C PRO A 43 3.79 9.19 1.42
N LEU A 44 3.91 10.23 0.58
CA LEU A 44 5.07 10.40 -0.31
C LEU A 44 6.26 10.91 0.51
N PRO A 45 7.42 10.25 0.43
CA PRO A 45 8.68 10.83 0.87
C PRO A 45 9.00 12.11 0.10
N HIS A 46 9.80 12.97 0.71
CA HIS A 46 10.15 14.26 0.10
C HIS A 46 10.89 14.06 -1.24
N GLU A 47 11.84 13.15 -1.29
CA GLU A 47 12.64 12.82 -2.47
C GLU A 47 11.77 12.30 -3.61
N THR A 48 10.83 11.43 -3.27
CA THR A 48 9.86 10.93 -4.25
C THR A 48 9.05 12.09 -4.82
N ASN A 49 8.50 12.95 -3.96
CA ASN A 49 7.72 14.09 -4.41
C ASN A 49 8.56 15.06 -5.28
N TRP A 50 9.82 15.28 -4.92
CA TRP A 50 10.73 16.11 -5.70
C TRP A 50 10.96 15.55 -7.12
N VAL A 51 11.29 14.26 -7.24
CA VAL A 51 11.55 13.65 -8.57
C VAL A 51 10.27 13.57 -9.41
N LEU A 52 9.13 13.23 -8.81
CA LEU A 52 7.85 13.17 -9.54
C LEU A 52 7.49 14.53 -10.13
N ASN A 53 7.56 15.59 -9.32
CA ASN A 53 7.26 16.96 -9.76
C ASN A 53 8.23 17.43 -10.86
N ARG A 54 9.52 17.18 -10.70
CA ARG A 54 10.55 17.63 -11.64
C ARG A 54 10.43 16.99 -13.02
N TYR A 55 10.01 15.72 -13.06
CA TYR A 55 9.92 14.95 -14.32
C TYR A 55 8.49 14.68 -14.79
N GLY A 56 7.50 15.33 -14.18
CA GLY A 56 6.10 15.31 -14.61
C GLY A 56 5.43 13.95 -14.46
N LEU A 57 5.80 13.19 -13.41
CA LEU A 57 5.13 11.94 -13.05
C LEU A 57 4.00 12.22 -12.04
N GLU A 58 2.86 11.61 -12.29
CA GLU A 58 1.75 11.67 -11.32
C GLU A 58 2.03 10.78 -10.11
N PRO A 59 1.73 11.27 -8.90
CA PRO A 59 1.84 10.47 -7.69
C PRO A 59 0.95 9.22 -7.74
N PRO A 60 1.47 8.03 -7.39
CA PRO A 60 0.64 6.83 -7.31
C PRO A 60 -0.54 6.99 -6.34
N GLU A 61 -1.67 6.37 -6.69
CA GLU A 61 -2.87 6.32 -5.83
C GLU A 61 -2.56 5.70 -4.47
N VAL A 62 -3.11 6.26 -3.39
CA VAL A 62 -3.02 5.66 -2.05
C VAL A 62 -4.03 4.53 -1.92
N ILE A 63 -3.57 3.35 -1.57
CA ILE A 63 -4.43 2.20 -1.25
C ILE A 63 -4.26 1.84 0.22
N PRO A 64 -5.29 2.05 1.08
CA PRO A 64 -5.17 1.77 2.51
C PRO A 64 -5.18 0.27 2.84
N HIS A 65 -5.79 -0.55 1.99
CA HIS A 65 -5.93 -2.00 2.18
C HIS A 65 -6.29 -2.72 0.88
N LEU A 66 -6.13 -4.06 0.89
CA LEU A 66 -6.46 -4.95 -0.23
C LEU A 66 -7.79 -5.69 -0.04
N PHE A 67 -8.51 -5.46 1.05
CA PHE A 67 -9.81 -6.11 1.27
C PHE A 67 -10.78 -5.76 0.15
N SER A 68 -11.51 -6.76 -0.34
CA SER A 68 -12.55 -6.57 -1.33
C SER A 68 -13.74 -5.80 -0.73
N ARG A 69 -14.33 -4.93 -1.55
CA ARG A 69 -15.53 -4.17 -1.21
C ARG A 69 -16.75 -4.77 -1.90
N VAL A 70 -17.93 -4.33 -1.50
CA VAL A 70 -19.20 -4.72 -2.12
C VAL A 70 -19.19 -4.43 -3.61
N CYS A 71 -18.72 -3.25 -4.04
CA CYS A 71 -18.60 -2.87 -5.46
C CYS A 71 -17.72 -3.81 -6.29
N ASP A 72 -16.76 -4.51 -5.66
CA ASP A 72 -15.86 -5.46 -6.36
C ASP A 72 -16.59 -6.78 -6.71
N ALA A 73 -17.73 -7.08 -6.06
CA ALA A 73 -18.45 -8.36 -6.18
C ALA A 73 -19.90 -8.23 -6.64
N MET A 74 -20.53 -7.08 -6.44
CA MET A 74 -21.95 -6.90 -6.75
C MET A 74 -22.26 -7.02 -8.25
N THR A 75 -23.44 -7.52 -8.57
CA THR A 75 -24.02 -7.36 -9.90
C THR A 75 -24.57 -5.93 -10.03
N ILE A 76 -23.94 -5.14 -10.89
CA ILE A 76 -24.35 -3.76 -11.17
C ILE A 76 -25.61 -3.71 -12.06
N ASN A 77 -26.39 -2.64 -11.94
CA ASN A 77 -27.62 -2.43 -12.72
C ASN A 77 -28.58 -3.64 -12.63
N PRO A 78 -29.02 -4.01 -11.43
CA PRO A 78 -29.91 -5.15 -11.26
C PRO A 78 -31.22 -4.91 -11.97
N LEU A 79 -31.90 -6.01 -12.35
CA LEU A 79 -33.19 -5.90 -13.00
C LEU A 79 -34.24 -5.31 -12.06
N THR A 80 -34.85 -4.22 -12.47
CA THR A 80 -35.81 -3.46 -11.68
C THR A 80 -37.23 -3.58 -12.27
N ILE A 81 -38.23 -3.39 -11.41
CA ILE A 81 -39.65 -3.27 -11.81
C ILE A 81 -40.31 -2.17 -10.96
N SER A 82 -41.31 -1.50 -11.52
CA SER A 82 -42.09 -0.52 -10.75
C SER A 82 -43.04 -1.20 -9.77
N CYS A 83 -43.22 -0.59 -8.60
CA CYS A 83 -44.19 -1.05 -7.60
C CYS A 83 -45.63 -1.09 -8.09
N TYR A 84 -45.94 -0.37 -9.17
CA TYR A 84 -47.28 -0.36 -9.82
C TYR A 84 -47.50 -1.48 -10.84
N ASN A 85 -46.50 -2.22 -11.21
CA ASN A 85 -46.65 -3.38 -12.06
C ASN A 85 -47.42 -4.48 -11.35
N THR A 86 -48.12 -5.34 -12.13
CA THR A 86 -48.85 -6.48 -11.57
C THR A 86 -47.95 -7.66 -11.28
N LEU A 87 -48.41 -8.56 -10.41
CA LEU A 87 -47.72 -9.81 -10.10
C LEU A 87 -47.49 -10.66 -11.36
N LEU A 88 -48.46 -10.64 -12.31
CA LEU A 88 -48.29 -11.30 -13.60
C LEU A 88 -47.10 -10.73 -14.38
N GLN A 89 -46.99 -9.41 -14.48
CA GLN A 89 -45.89 -8.75 -15.18
C GLN A 89 -44.54 -9.07 -14.52
N ALA A 90 -44.49 -9.06 -13.19
CA ALA A 90 -43.30 -9.44 -12.46
C ALA A 90 -42.88 -10.90 -12.71
N GLY A 91 -43.83 -11.83 -12.63
CA GLY A 91 -43.62 -13.25 -12.92
C GLY A 91 -43.16 -13.52 -14.35
N LEU A 92 -43.76 -12.84 -15.35
CA LEU A 92 -43.34 -12.94 -16.75
C LEU A 92 -41.91 -12.41 -16.95
N LEU A 93 -41.57 -11.26 -16.35
CA LEU A 93 -40.24 -10.66 -16.42
C LEU A 93 -39.18 -11.57 -15.76
N MET A 94 -39.50 -12.15 -14.60
CA MET A 94 -38.61 -13.10 -13.93
C MET A 94 -38.32 -14.34 -14.77
N ARG A 95 -39.35 -14.88 -15.41
CA ARG A 95 -39.23 -16.03 -16.31
C ARG A 95 -38.43 -15.71 -17.56
N GLU A 96 -38.74 -14.59 -18.23
CA GLU A 96 -38.05 -14.16 -19.45
C GLU A 96 -36.55 -13.92 -19.21
N ARG A 97 -36.23 -13.26 -18.10
CA ARG A 97 -34.84 -12.89 -17.75
C ARG A 97 -34.12 -13.95 -16.91
N ASN A 98 -34.78 -15.06 -16.59
CA ASN A 98 -34.27 -16.14 -15.77
C ASN A 98 -33.65 -15.65 -14.43
N VAL A 99 -34.37 -14.74 -13.76
CA VAL A 99 -33.92 -14.19 -12.44
C VAL A 99 -34.87 -14.68 -11.34
N ARG A 100 -34.35 -14.75 -10.12
CA ARG A 100 -35.07 -15.22 -8.92
C ARG A 100 -35.54 -14.09 -8.01
N ALA A 101 -35.11 -12.86 -8.28
CA ALA A 101 -35.52 -11.67 -7.57
C ALA A 101 -35.56 -10.47 -8.51
N LEU A 102 -36.48 -9.55 -8.27
CA LEU A 102 -36.54 -8.24 -8.88
C LEU A 102 -36.41 -7.19 -7.81
N VAL A 103 -35.63 -6.14 -8.10
CA VAL A 103 -35.63 -4.92 -7.33
C VAL A 103 -36.87 -4.12 -7.66
N VAL A 104 -37.66 -3.77 -6.66
CA VAL A 104 -38.86 -2.98 -6.86
C VAL A 104 -38.58 -1.53 -6.51
N ASN A 105 -38.87 -0.64 -7.44
CA ASN A 105 -38.73 0.80 -7.29
C ASN A 105 -40.08 1.47 -7.04
N ASP A 106 -40.07 2.50 -6.21
CA ASP A 106 -41.20 3.40 -5.98
C ASP A 106 -41.42 4.34 -7.18
N LYS A 107 -42.39 5.26 -7.05
CA LYS A 107 -42.71 6.27 -8.07
C LYS A 107 -41.58 7.25 -8.39
N ASN A 108 -40.60 7.37 -7.51
CA ASN A 108 -39.44 8.26 -7.64
C ASN A 108 -38.18 7.53 -8.11
N GLY A 109 -38.29 6.22 -8.42
CA GLY A 109 -37.17 5.38 -8.83
C GLY A 109 -36.33 4.86 -7.66
N ARG A 110 -36.73 5.12 -6.41
CA ARG A 110 -36.02 4.65 -5.20
C ARG A 110 -36.41 3.22 -4.86
N TYR A 111 -35.50 2.53 -4.19
CA TYR A 111 -35.76 1.17 -3.72
C TYR A 111 -36.94 1.10 -2.76
N ALA A 112 -37.92 0.25 -3.07
CA ALA A 112 -39.11 0.00 -2.26
C ALA A 112 -39.06 -1.37 -1.55
N GLY A 113 -38.38 -2.36 -2.13
CA GLY A 113 -38.30 -3.72 -1.63
C GLY A 113 -37.83 -4.71 -2.69
N LEU A 114 -37.82 -5.99 -2.35
CA LEU A 114 -37.57 -7.07 -3.28
C LEU A 114 -38.87 -7.86 -3.55
N PHE A 115 -39.00 -8.35 -4.79
CA PHE A 115 -40.00 -9.34 -5.16
C PHE A 115 -39.29 -10.61 -5.63
N THR A 116 -39.61 -11.77 -5.03
CA THR A 116 -38.86 -13.00 -5.24
C THR A 116 -39.72 -14.15 -5.74
N THR A 117 -39.10 -15.17 -6.39
CA THR A 117 -39.78 -16.41 -6.79
C THR A 117 -40.41 -17.16 -5.61
N ARG A 118 -39.83 -17.03 -4.40
CA ARG A 118 -40.41 -17.60 -3.19
C ARG A 118 -41.77 -16.96 -2.87
N MET A 119 -41.87 -15.64 -2.98
CA MET A 119 -43.12 -14.92 -2.74
C MET A 119 -44.21 -15.32 -3.74
N LEU A 120 -43.83 -15.48 -5.04
CA LEU A 120 -44.76 -16.01 -6.03
C LEU A 120 -45.24 -17.41 -5.66
N ALA A 121 -44.35 -18.28 -5.16
CA ALA A 121 -44.73 -19.62 -4.74
C ALA A 121 -45.62 -19.60 -3.50
N GLU A 122 -45.34 -18.76 -2.53
CA GLU A 122 -46.14 -18.57 -1.30
C GLU A 122 -47.54 -18.03 -1.65
N LEU A 123 -47.65 -17.07 -2.55
CA LEU A 123 -48.92 -16.55 -3.07
C LEU A 123 -49.72 -17.65 -3.77
N PHE A 124 -49.08 -18.42 -4.63
CA PHE A 124 -49.70 -19.52 -5.32
C PHE A 124 -50.25 -20.61 -4.38
N ILE A 125 -49.51 -20.92 -3.30
CA ILE A 125 -49.96 -21.89 -2.29
C ILE A 125 -51.15 -21.34 -1.50
N SER A 126 -51.11 -20.06 -1.08
CA SER A 126 -52.23 -19.44 -0.35
C SER A 126 -53.51 -19.35 -1.15
N GLU A 127 -53.41 -19.21 -2.50
CA GLU A 127 -54.58 -19.26 -3.40
C GLU A 127 -55.24 -20.65 -3.43
N LEU A 128 -54.49 -21.73 -3.29
CA LEU A 128 -55.07 -23.08 -3.23
C LEU A 128 -55.92 -23.28 -1.98
N GLU A 129 -55.70 -22.46 -0.95
CA GLU A 129 -56.44 -22.48 0.33
C GLU A 129 -57.56 -21.43 0.37
N SER A 130 -57.66 -20.54 -0.62
CA SER A 130 -58.57 -19.40 -0.63
C SER A 130 -59.66 -19.50 -1.72
N VAL A 131 -60.72 -18.69 -1.60
CA VAL A 131 -61.85 -18.61 -2.55
C VAL A 131 -61.57 -17.62 -3.69
N HIS A 132 -60.42 -16.93 -3.68
CA HIS A 132 -60.08 -15.92 -4.69
C HIS A 132 -59.66 -16.57 -6.02
N SER A 133 -60.00 -15.92 -7.12
CA SER A 133 -59.62 -16.42 -8.43
C SER A 133 -58.17 -16.06 -8.75
N ARG A 134 -57.41 -16.95 -9.44
CA ARG A 134 -56.05 -16.70 -9.89
C ARG A 134 -55.88 -15.40 -10.67
N GLN A 135 -56.93 -14.98 -11.40
CA GLN A 135 -56.90 -13.76 -12.21
C GLN A 135 -56.85 -12.51 -11.34
N GLU A 136 -57.58 -12.51 -10.20
CA GLU A 136 -57.57 -11.38 -9.27
C GLU A 136 -56.24 -11.22 -8.60
N THR A 137 -55.63 -12.28 -8.05
CA THR A 137 -54.31 -12.25 -7.45
C THR A 137 -53.21 -11.79 -8.43
N LEU A 138 -53.23 -12.33 -9.66
CA LEU A 138 -52.24 -11.93 -10.67
C LEU A 138 -52.40 -10.48 -11.14
N ALA A 139 -53.52 -9.84 -10.90
CA ALA A 139 -53.79 -8.43 -11.19
C ALA A 139 -53.37 -7.49 -10.04
N GLU A 140 -53.08 -8.01 -8.84
CA GLU A 140 -52.58 -7.21 -7.71
C GLU A 140 -51.26 -6.55 -8.03
N GLN A 141 -50.99 -5.41 -7.35
CA GLN A 141 -49.76 -4.69 -7.56
C GLN A 141 -48.60 -5.32 -6.76
N VAL A 142 -47.40 -5.27 -7.33
CA VAL A 142 -46.17 -5.72 -6.67
C VAL A 142 -45.94 -4.96 -5.35
N ALA A 143 -46.45 -3.72 -5.26
CA ALA A 143 -46.37 -2.89 -4.03
C ALA A 143 -46.93 -3.58 -2.78
N ASP A 144 -47.95 -4.42 -2.94
CA ASP A 144 -48.65 -5.09 -1.85
C ASP A 144 -47.91 -6.33 -1.33
N HIS A 145 -46.88 -6.78 -2.09
CA HIS A 145 -46.17 -8.03 -1.87
C HIS A 145 -44.64 -7.83 -1.86
N LEU A 146 -44.17 -6.86 -1.12
CA LEU A 146 -42.73 -6.55 -1.04
C LEU A 146 -42.05 -7.21 0.15
N ASP A 147 -40.90 -7.83 -0.08
CA ASP A 147 -39.99 -8.18 1.01
C ASP A 147 -39.06 -7.01 1.32
N LYS A 148 -39.24 -6.44 2.49
CA LYS A 148 -38.41 -5.31 3.00
C LYS A 148 -37.31 -5.74 3.95
N ARG A 149 -37.11 -7.04 4.17
CA ARG A 149 -36.09 -7.59 5.07
C ARG A 149 -34.73 -7.76 4.42
N ALA A 150 -34.56 -7.33 3.18
CA ALA A 150 -33.25 -7.37 2.50
C ALA A 150 -32.23 -6.53 3.27
N LEU A 151 -31.03 -7.04 3.40
CA LEU A 151 -29.89 -6.26 3.90
C LEU A 151 -29.61 -5.13 2.91
N ILE A 152 -29.43 -3.93 3.43
CA ILE A 152 -29.07 -2.75 2.64
C ILE A 152 -27.59 -2.44 2.92
N LEU A 153 -26.82 -2.32 1.86
CA LEU A 153 -25.38 -2.11 1.91
C LEU A 153 -24.99 -0.85 1.13
N LYS A 154 -23.85 -0.31 1.46
CA LYS A 154 -23.12 0.69 0.67
C LYS A 154 -22.10 0.00 -0.22
N GLU A 155 -21.79 0.59 -1.38
CA GLU A 155 -20.85 0.02 -2.34
C GLU A 155 -19.40 -0.09 -1.82
N ASP A 156 -19.02 0.80 -0.90
CA ASP A 156 -17.70 0.86 -0.29
C ASP A 156 -17.53 -0.04 0.93
N ALA A 157 -18.59 -0.68 1.45
CA ALA A 157 -18.53 -1.60 2.57
C ALA A 157 -17.59 -2.78 2.29
N LEU A 158 -16.85 -3.23 3.31
CA LEU A 158 -15.93 -4.36 3.17
C LEU A 158 -16.67 -5.69 3.17
N LEU A 159 -16.38 -6.54 2.19
CA LEU A 159 -17.02 -7.87 2.11
C LEU A 159 -16.78 -8.73 3.35
N LYS A 160 -15.60 -8.65 3.95
CA LYS A 160 -15.27 -9.41 5.16
C LYS A 160 -16.20 -9.09 6.33
N ASP A 161 -16.67 -7.84 6.45
CA ASP A 161 -17.48 -7.37 7.58
C ASP A 161 -18.96 -7.75 7.42
N ILE A 162 -19.41 -7.98 6.17
CA ILE A 162 -20.83 -8.23 5.85
C ILE A 162 -21.13 -9.64 5.33
N SER A 163 -20.09 -10.41 5.01
CA SER A 163 -20.25 -11.74 4.41
C SER A 163 -21.07 -12.68 5.28
N GLU A 164 -20.85 -12.67 6.60
CA GLU A 164 -21.58 -13.51 7.55
C GLU A 164 -23.06 -13.13 7.59
N ASP A 165 -23.40 -11.86 7.58
CA ASP A 165 -24.77 -11.38 7.58
C ASP A 165 -25.54 -11.81 6.34
N ILE A 166 -24.91 -11.74 5.15
CA ILE A 166 -25.49 -12.23 3.91
C ILE A 166 -25.65 -13.75 3.92
N LEU A 167 -24.65 -14.47 4.43
CA LEU A 167 -24.68 -15.92 4.54
C LEU A 167 -25.80 -16.40 5.47
N ASN A 168 -26.11 -15.68 6.52
CA ASN A 168 -27.15 -16.02 7.49
C ASN A 168 -28.53 -15.43 7.15
N SER A 169 -28.60 -14.47 6.21
CA SER A 169 -29.86 -13.84 5.83
C SER A 169 -30.84 -14.83 5.18
N SER A 170 -32.12 -14.69 5.47
CA SER A 170 -33.19 -15.52 4.88
C SER A 170 -33.29 -15.37 3.36
N LEU A 171 -33.02 -14.18 2.85
CA LEU A 171 -33.06 -13.86 1.43
C LEU A 171 -31.78 -14.27 0.68
N ARG A 172 -30.68 -14.52 1.41
CA ARG A 172 -29.37 -14.90 0.86
C ARG A 172 -28.80 -13.90 -0.16
N GLN A 173 -29.26 -12.65 -0.05
CA GLN A 173 -28.85 -11.55 -0.92
C GLN A 173 -29.01 -10.22 -0.19
N ALA A 174 -28.28 -9.22 -0.64
CA ALA A 174 -28.37 -7.85 -0.15
C ALA A 174 -28.50 -6.88 -1.33
N VAL A 175 -29.07 -5.73 -1.07
CA VAL A 175 -29.28 -4.64 -2.03
C VAL A 175 -28.29 -3.55 -1.73
N VAL A 176 -27.65 -3.02 -2.78
CA VAL A 176 -26.68 -1.92 -2.66
C VAL A 176 -27.34 -0.64 -3.14
N LEU A 177 -27.41 0.35 -2.25
CA LEU A 177 -28.02 1.64 -2.53
C LEU A 177 -26.99 2.74 -2.57
N ASP A 178 -27.22 3.73 -3.45
CA ASP A 178 -26.52 5.01 -3.40
C ASP A 178 -27.06 5.91 -2.25
N ASP A 179 -26.58 7.14 -2.18
CA ASP A 179 -26.99 8.10 -1.15
C ASP A 179 -28.39 8.66 -1.38
N GLU A 180 -28.91 8.59 -2.58
CA GLU A 180 -30.26 8.97 -2.97
C GLU A 180 -31.30 7.86 -2.71
N GLY A 181 -30.84 6.64 -2.35
CA GLY A 181 -31.68 5.47 -2.10
C GLY A 181 -32.09 4.73 -3.38
N VAL A 182 -31.37 4.94 -4.47
CA VAL A 182 -31.50 4.19 -5.71
C VAL A 182 -30.69 2.90 -5.64
N CYS A 183 -31.25 1.80 -6.14
CA CYS A 183 -30.51 0.54 -6.17
C CYS A 183 -29.50 0.53 -7.32
N ILE A 184 -28.22 0.50 -6.96
CA ILE A 184 -27.09 0.45 -7.89
C ILE A 184 -26.57 -0.97 -8.10
N GLY A 185 -26.88 -1.91 -7.18
CA GLY A 185 -26.39 -3.29 -7.26
C GLY A 185 -27.13 -4.27 -6.38
N ILE A 186 -26.91 -5.54 -6.64
CA ILE A 186 -27.31 -6.67 -5.78
C ILE A 186 -26.08 -7.55 -5.55
N ILE A 187 -25.93 -8.04 -4.33
CA ILE A 187 -24.90 -9.03 -4.00
C ILE A 187 -25.58 -10.28 -3.40
N THR A 188 -25.16 -11.45 -3.86
CA THR A 188 -25.66 -12.75 -3.40
C THR A 188 -24.54 -13.56 -2.74
N ARG A 189 -24.88 -14.66 -2.07
CA ARG A 189 -23.89 -15.64 -1.57
C ARG A 189 -22.96 -16.16 -2.66
N THR A 190 -23.47 -16.33 -3.88
CA THR A 190 -22.67 -16.81 -5.01
C THR A 190 -21.64 -15.77 -5.43
N ASP A 191 -21.98 -14.49 -5.39
CA ASP A 191 -21.07 -13.40 -5.73
C ASP A 191 -19.94 -13.31 -4.72
N ILE A 192 -20.23 -13.43 -3.41
CA ILE A 192 -19.21 -13.48 -2.36
C ILE A 192 -18.24 -14.65 -2.59
N ALA A 193 -18.78 -15.85 -2.86
CA ALA A 193 -17.97 -17.04 -3.08
C ALA A 193 -17.11 -16.97 -4.36
N ARG A 194 -17.49 -16.13 -5.32
CA ARG A 194 -16.81 -15.95 -6.60
C ARG A 194 -16.03 -14.65 -6.70
N THR A 195 -16.00 -13.85 -5.63
CA THR A 195 -15.28 -12.57 -5.65
C THR A 195 -13.82 -12.79 -6.04
N PRO A 196 -13.35 -12.18 -7.10
CA PRO A 196 -11.97 -12.34 -7.52
C PRO A 196 -11.06 -11.66 -6.50
N ARG A 197 -9.98 -12.36 -6.13
CA ARG A 197 -8.94 -11.78 -5.28
C ARG A 197 -8.28 -10.61 -6.01
N ARG A 198 -7.94 -9.54 -5.29
CA ARG A 198 -7.15 -8.45 -5.85
C ARG A 198 -5.79 -8.98 -6.26
N ARG A 199 -5.38 -8.68 -7.48
CA ARG A 199 -4.13 -9.15 -8.08
C ARG A 199 -3.05 -8.12 -7.81
N VAL A 200 -1.94 -8.55 -7.24
CA VAL A 200 -0.85 -7.67 -6.81
C VAL A 200 0.51 -8.17 -7.26
N ILE A 201 1.41 -7.23 -7.51
CA ILE A 201 2.84 -7.44 -7.67
C ILE A 201 3.51 -6.68 -6.53
N LEU A 202 4.39 -7.34 -5.79
CA LEU A 202 5.13 -6.75 -4.70
C LEU A 202 6.50 -6.31 -5.19
N VAL A 203 6.89 -5.10 -4.86
CA VAL A 203 8.24 -4.58 -5.09
C VAL A 203 8.82 -4.08 -3.78
N ASP A 204 10.12 -4.24 -3.60
CA ASP A 204 10.88 -3.74 -2.47
C ASP A 204 10.42 -4.27 -1.10
N HIS A 205 9.75 -5.39 -1.07
CA HIS A 205 9.44 -6.17 0.13
C HIS A 205 8.86 -7.53 -0.21
N ASN A 206 9.04 -8.47 0.70
CA ASN A 206 8.46 -9.81 0.62
C ASN A 206 8.01 -10.34 2.00
N GLU A 207 7.79 -9.44 2.97
CA GLU A 207 7.29 -9.76 4.30
C GLU A 207 5.82 -9.32 4.46
N THR A 208 4.98 -10.20 5.01
CA THR A 208 3.55 -9.92 5.28
C THR A 208 3.35 -8.68 6.18
N SER A 209 4.24 -8.51 7.17
CA SER A 209 4.22 -7.38 8.11
C SER A 209 4.48 -6.03 7.45
N GLN A 210 5.18 -6.01 6.32
CA GLN A 210 5.49 -4.82 5.54
C GLN A 210 4.49 -4.55 4.41
N SER A 211 3.66 -5.53 4.08
CA SER A 211 2.66 -5.45 3.01
C SER A 211 1.41 -4.67 3.42
N ALA A 212 0.54 -4.43 2.43
CA ALA A 212 -0.78 -3.86 2.64
C ALA A 212 -1.66 -4.73 3.55
N LEU A 213 -2.54 -4.10 4.31
CA LEU A 213 -3.58 -4.82 5.07
C LEU A 213 -4.44 -5.65 4.10
N GLY A 214 -4.65 -6.92 4.42
CA GLY A 214 -5.41 -7.84 3.57
C GLY A 214 -4.59 -8.53 2.48
N ILE A 215 -3.26 -8.49 2.53
CA ILE A 215 -2.39 -9.20 1.59
C ILE A 215 -2.66 -10.71 1.54
N GLN A 216 -3.09 -11.31 2.64
CA GLN A 216 -3.43 -12.73 2.74
C GLN A 216 -4.65 -13.10 1.88
N GLU A 217 -5.52 -12.14 1.59
CA GLU A 217 -6.71 -12.31 0.74
C GLU A 217 -6.42 -11.99 -0.73
N ALA A 218 -5.28 -11.37 -1.03
CA ALA A 218 -4.87 -11.00 -2.38
C ALA A 218 -4.25 -12.20 -3.12
N GLN A 219 -4.15 -12.07 -4.43
CA GLN A 219 -3.37 -12.94 -5.29
C GLN A 219 -2.06 -12.26 -5.65
N VAL A 220 -0.97 -12.66 -5.00
CA VAL A 220 0.37 -12.22 -5.37
C VAL A 220 0.76 -12.91 -6.67
N LEU A 221 1.11 -12.14 -7.68
CA LEU A 221 1.51 -12.62 -9.01
C LEU A 221 3.02 -12.69 -9.16
N GLU A 222 3.73 -11.69 -8.63
CA GLU A 222 5.17 -11.54 -8.74
C GLU A 222 5.73 -10.84 -7.49
N VAL A 223 7.01 -11.07 -7.22
CA VAL A 223 7.79 -10.36 -6.21
C VAL A 223 9.11 -9.92 -6.85
N VAL A 224 9.50 -8.65 -6.65
CA VAL A 224 10.78 -8.09 -7.08
C VAL A 224 11.40 -7.36 -5.89
N ASP A 225 12.49 -7.90 -5.34
CA ASP A 225 13.02 -7.44 -4.05
C ASP A 225 14.53 -7.62 -3.92
N HIS A 226 15.16 -6.83 -3.06
CA HIS A 226 16.58 -6.92 -2.72
C HIS A 226 16.82 -7.23 -1.23
N HIS A 227 15.76 -7.37 -0.45
CA HIS A 227 15.81 -7.70 0.97
C HIS A 227 15.99 -9.21 1.23
N ARG A 228 16.18 -9.58 2.49
CA ARG A 228 16.12 -10.99 2.92
C ARG A 228 14.75 -11.58 2.56
N ILE A 229 14.73 -12.90 2.31
CA ILE A 229 13.47 -13.59 2.03
C ILE A 229 12.64 -13.66 3.32
N GLY A 230 11.40 -13.19 3.22
CA GLY A 230 10.42 -13.14 4.30
C GLY A 230 9.42 -14.30 4.28
N ASP A 231 8.14 -13.98 4.57
CA ASP A 231 7.07 -14.94 4.85
C ASP A 231 5.88 -14.87 3.88
N ILE A 232 6.01 -14.20 2.74
CA ILE A 232 4.94 -14.15 1.72
C ILE A 232 4.65 -15.56 1.23
N LYS A 233 3.36 -15.93 1.30
CA LYS A 233 2.85 -17.23 0.86
C LYS A 233 1.97 -17.08 -0.37
N THR A 234 2.13 -17.96 -1.34
CA THR A 234 1.34 -18.01 -2.56
C THR A 234 0.68 -19.38 -2.73
N THR A 235 -0.48 -19.43 -3.38
CA THR A 235 -1.19 -20.67 -3.67
C THR A 235 -0.77 -21.31 -4.99
N THR A 236 -0.08 -20.55 -5.83
CA THR A 236 0.44 -20.99 -7.14
C THR A 236 1.89 -20.56 -7.28
N PRO A 237 2.69 -21.22 -8.12
CA PRO A 237 4.01 -20.72 -8.48
C PRO A 237 3.94 -19.32 -9.07
N ILE A 238 4.88 -18.47 -8.67
CA ILE A 238 4.98 -17.06 -9.12
C ILE A 238 6.39 -16.77 -9.61
N GLN A 239 6.57 -15.66 -10.30
CA GLN A 239 7.89 -15.10 -10.54
C GLN A 239 8.37 -14.42 -9.25
N PHE A 240 9.53 -14.85 -8.75
CA PHE A 240 10.16 -14.29 -7.55
C PHE A 240 11.60 -13.91 -7.89
N ILE A 241 11.85 -12.61 -8.04
CA ILE A 241 13.17 -12.05 -8.33
C ILE A 241 13.69 -11.43 -7.03
N ASN A 242 14.71 -12.04 -6.45
CA ASN A 242 15.39 -11.50 -5.28
C ASN A 242 16.90 -11.53 -5.54
N LEU A 243 17.51 -10.35 -5.59
CA LEU A 243 18.94 -10.20 -5.85
C LEU A 243 19.57 -9.33 -4.76
N PRO A 244 20.78 -9.70 -4.26
CA PRO A 244 21.46 -8.95 -3.20
C PRO A 244 22.14 -7.68 -3.76
N LEU A 245 21.33 -6.76 -4.27
CA LEU A 245 21.73 -5.46 -4.82
C LEU A 245 21.41 -4.34 -3.84
N GLY A 246 21.86 -3.14 -4.13
CA GLY A 246 21.70 -1.99 -3.28
C GLY A 246 20.28 -1.40 -3.28
N SER A 247 19.44 -1.70 -4.30
CA SER A 247 18.11 -1.14 -4.46
C SER A 247 17.25 -2.03 -5.36
N SER A 248 15.95 -2.11 -5.11
CA SER A 248 14.98 -2.77 -5.98
C SER A 248 14.88 -2.08 -7.34
N ALA A 249 15.10 -0.77 -7.43
CA ALA A 249 15.14 -0.04 -8.69
C ALA A 249 16.27 -0.51 -9.63
N THR A 250 17.38 -1.00 -9.07
CA THR A 250 18.42 -1.65 -9.85
C THR A 250 17.87 -2.89 -10.54
N ILE A 251 17.17 -3.76 -9.80
CA ILE A 251 16.55 -4.97 -10.34
C ILE A 251 15.53 -4.63 -11.44
N VAL A 252 14.66 -3.64 -11.16
CA VAL A 252 13.66 -3.18 -12.15
C VAL A 252 14.34 -2.69 -13.43
N THR A 253 15.44 -1.94 -13.32
CA THR A 253 16.20 -1.48 -14.49
C THR A 253 16.81 -2.64 -15.26
N LEU A 254 17.35 -3.66 -14.58
CA LEU A 254 17.84 -4.87 -15.24
C LEU A 254 16.73 -5.62 -15.97
N GLU A 255 15.52 -5.65 -15.44
CA GLU A 255 14.37 -6.26 -16.14
C GLU A 255 13.99 -5.46 -17.42
N PHE A 256 14.06 -4.12 -17.41
CA PHE A 256 13.92 -3.34 -18.64
C PHE A 256 14.96 -3.76 -19.71
N GLN A 257 16.23 -3.89 -19.29
CA GLN A 257 17.31 -4.30 -20.18
C GLN A 257 17.11 -5.73 -20.69
N ARG A 258 16.77 -6.66 -19.81
CA ARG A 258 16.51 -8.07 -20.12
C ARG A 258 15.42 -8.23 -21.17
N HIS A 259 14.35 -7.44 -21.07
CA HIS A 259 13.22 -7.47 -21.98
C HIS A 259 13.38 -6.52 -23.19
N GLN A 260 14.51 -5.81 -23.28
CA GLN A 260 14.81 -4.85 -24.34
C GLN A 260 13.73 -3.75 -24.49
N VAL A 261 13.10 -3.37 -23.37
CA VAL A 261 12.15 -2.26 -23.31
C VAL A 261 12.92 -0.97 -22.99
N PRO A 262 12.82 0.08 -23.83
CA PRO A 262 13.48 1.34 -23.52
C PRO A 262 12.90 1.99 -22.27
N VAL A 263 13.77 2.55 -21.41
CA VAL A 263 13.35 3.25 -20.20
C VAL A 263 13.04 4.71 -20.58
N PRO A 264 11.80 5.21 -20.39
CA PRO A 264 11.49 6.61 -20.62
C PRO A 264 12.20 7.52 -19.62
N GLN A 265 12.55 8.75 -20.00
CA GLN A 265 13.25 9.70 -19.13
C GLN A 265 12.58 9.90 -17.76
N PRO A 266 11.24 10.10 -17.62
CA PRO A 266 10.62 10.23 -16.31
C PRO A 266 10.80 8.98 -15.43
N ILE A 267 10.69 7.78 -16.01
CA ILE A 267 10.90 6.51 -15.29
C ILE A 267 12.39 6.35 -14.94
N ALA A 268 13.30 6.72 -15.84
CA ALA A 268 14.74 6.70 -15.57
C ALA A 268 15.10 7.59 -14.37
N ALA A 269 14.50 8.78 -14.29
CA ALA A 269 14.71 9.69 -13.16
C ALA A 269 14.17 9.12 -11.83
N ALA A 270 12.99 8.51 -11.86
CA ALA A 270 12.43 7.85 -10.68
C ALA A 270 13.33 6.69 -10.22
N LEU A 271 13.73 5.79 -11.13
CA LEU A 271 14.61 4.66 -10.79
C LEU A 271 16.01 5.12 -10.34
N LEU A 272 16.59 6.15 -10.98
CA LEU A 272 17.87 6.70 -10.54
C LEU A 272 17.76 7.30 -9.16
N SER A 273 16.70 8.07 -8.87
CA SER A 273 16.49 8.65 -7.54
C SER A 273 16.41 7.58 -6.45
N ALA A 274 15.75 6.46 -6.74
CA ALA A 274 15.64 5.31 -5.83
C ALA A 274 17.00 4.67 -5.55
N ILE A 275 17.78 4.38 -6.59
CA ILE A 275 19.14 3.85 -6.42
C ILE A 275 20.00 4.79 -5.58
N MET A 276 19.94 6.11 -5.83
CA MET A 276 20.76 7.08 -5.12
C MET A 276 20.37 7.19 -3.64
N THR A 277 19.08 7.08 -3.30
CA THR A 277 18.65 7.10 -1.88
C THR A 277 19.02 5.82 -1.17
N ASP A 278 18.75 4.67 -1.73
CA ASP A 278 18.94 3.37 -1.06
C ASP A 278 20.42 2.99 -0.90
N THR A 279 21.24 3.42 -1.87
CA THR A 279 22.69 3.23 -1.83
C THR A 279 23.45 4.36 -1.17
N VAL A 280 22.74 5.36 -0.63
CA VAL A 280 23.33 6.54 0.00
C VAL A 280 24.41 7.16 -0.90
N LEU A 281 23.99 7.65 -2.07
CA LEU A 281 24.88 8.18 -3.11
C LEU A 281 25.97 7.19 -3.56
N LEU A 282 25.62 5.91 -3.71
CA LEU A 282 26.51 4.80 -4.09
C LEU A 282 27.64 4.50 -3.06
N LYS A 283 27.49 4.97 -1.82
CA LYS A 283 28.47 4.84 -0.73
C LYS A 283 28.10 3.80 0.32
N SER A 284 26.83 3.36 0.38
CA SER A 284 26.38 2.32 1.31
C SER A 284 27.19 1.02 1.14
N PRO A 285 27.47 0.29 2.23
CA PRO A 285 28.04 -1.06 2.16
C PRO A 285 27.23 -2.06 1.34
N THR A 286 25.95 -1.74 1.07
CA THR A 286 25.07 -2.54 0.21
C THR A 286 25.27 -2.29 -1.27
N CYS A 287 25.86 -1.14 -1.63
CA CYS A 287 26.04 -0.73 -3.00
C CYS A 287 27.00 -1.66 -3.73
N THR A 288 26.50 -2.31 -4.77
CA THR A 288 27.29 -3.22 -5.62
C THR A 288 27.85 -2.49 -6.84
N ARG A 289 28.70 -3.19 -7.61
CA ARG A 289 29.14 -2.72 -8.92
C ARG A 289 27.97 -2.55 -9.89
N ILE A 290 26.97 -3.46 -9.80
CA ILE A 290 25.80 -3.43 -10.67
C ILE A 290 24.97 -2.17 -10.40
N ASP A 291 24.80 -1.76 -9.16
CA ASP A 291 24.09 -0.52 -8.81
C ASP A 291 24.77 0.71 -9.43
N ARG A 292 26.12 0.78 -9.38
CA ARG A 292 26.88 1.88 -9.99
C ARG A 292 26.73 1.92 -11.50
N GLU A 293 26.86 0.76 -12.17
CA GLU A 293 26.70 0.64 -13.62
C GLU A 293 25.28 1.01 -14.04
N THR A 294 24.26 0.60 -13.27
CA THR A 294 22.84 0.91 -13.49
C THR A 294 22.57 2.41 -13.29
N ALA A 295 23.10 3.01 -12.25
CA ALA A 295 22.97 4.45 -12.02
C ALA A 295 23.59 5.27 -13.15
N GLN A 296 24.77 4.89 -13.65
CA GLN A 296 25.41 5.53 -14.80
C GLN A 296 24.57 5.37 -16.08
N TYR A 297 24.02 4.18 -16.31
CA TYR A 297 23.12 3.94 -17.45
C TYR A 297 21.88 4.85 -17.40
N LEU A 298 21.20 4.93 -16.25
CA LEU A 298 20.02 5.80 -16.09
C LEU A 298 20.39 7.28 -16.20
N GLY A 299 21.55 7.70 -15.63
CA GLY A 299 22.10 9.04 -15.79
C GLY A 299 22.35 9.39 -17.27
N SER A 300 22.85 8.44 -18.07
CA SER A 300 23.06 8.64 -19.51
C SER A 300 21.75 8.89 -20.28
N ILE A 301 20.65 8.23 -19.88
CA ILE A 301 19.31 8.47 -20.47
C ILE A 301 18.82 9.89 -20.17
N LEU A 302 19.14 10.40 -18.99
CA LEU A 302 18.75 11.74 -18.53
C LEU A 302 19.70 12.84 -19.03
N GLY A 303 20.90 12.47 -19.48
CA GLY A 303 21.95 13.42 -19.84
C GLY A 303 22.57 14.12 -18.62
N VAL A 304 22.61 13.45 -17.45
CA VAL A 304 23.15 13.99 -16.19
C VAL A 304 24.19 13.04 -15.59
N ASP A 305 25.10 13.58 -14.77
CA ASP A 305 25.91 12.75 -13.90
C ASP A 305 25.06 12.20 -12.75
N ALA A 306 25.16 10.89 -12.49
CA ALA A 306 24.32 10.22 -11.48
C ALA A 306 24.60 10.73 -10.07
N LEU A 307 25.86 11.04 -9.73
CA LEU A 307 26.24 11.52 -8.40
C LEU A 307 25.75 12.96 -8.19
N GLU A 308 25.93 13.83 -9.19
CA GLU A 308 25.41 15.22 -9.15
C GLU A 308 23.89 15.22 -8.99
N PHE A 309 23.17 14.38 -9.74
CA PHE A 309 21.74 14.19 -9.57
C PHE A 309 21.36 13.76 -8.16
N GLY A 310 22.08 12.79 -7.58
CA GLY A 310 21.85 12.33 -6.22
C GLY A 310 22.11 13.41 -5.18
N ILE A 311 23.18 14.20 -5.32
CA ILE A 311 23.48 15.33 -4.42
C ILE A 311 22.35 16.37 -4.48
N GLU A 312 21.86 16.69 -5.67
CA GLU A 312 20.72 17.61 -5.84
C GLU A 312 19.46 17.08 -5.17
N LEU A 313 19.17 15.77 -5.34
CA LEU A 313 18.06 15.09 -4.70
C LEU A 313 18.13 15.17 -3.18
N PHE A 314 19.26 14.83 -2.57
CA PHE A 314 19.45 14.94 -1.11
C PHE A 314 19.38 16.39 -0.63
N GLY A 315 19.95 17.32 -1.39
CA GLY A 315 19.90 18.74 -1.08
C GLY A 315 18.49 19.33 -1.12
N SER A 316 17.57 18.71 -1.86
CA SER A 316 16.15 19.13 -1.95
C SER A 316 15.39 18.93 -0.63
N ARG A 317 15.80 18.00 0.22
CA ARG A 317 15.23 17.77 1.56
C ARG A 317 15.31 19.04 2.40
N ASP A 318 16.49 19.66 2.44
CA ASP A 318 16.75 20.83 3.27
C ASP A 318 16.16 22.12 2.69
N ALA A 319 15.87 22.15 1.39
CA ALA A 319 15.39 23.34 0.70
C ALA A 319 13.89 23.58 0.89
N ALA A 320 13.09 22.54 1.12
CA ALA A 320 11.63 22.63 1.20
C ALA A 320 11.14 23.16 2.58
N ALA A 321 11.76 22.69 3.66
CA ALA A 321 11.63 23.23 5.03
C ALA A 321 12.83 22.73 5.85
N PRO A 322 13.50 23.59 6.62
CA PRO A 322 14.53 23.13 7.55
C PRO A 322 13.94 22.05 8.46
N PRO A 323 14.61 20.91 8.62
CA PRO A 323 14.06 19.82 9.42
C PRO A 323 13.89 20.26 10.88
N THR A 324 12.77 19.87 11.51
CA THR A 324 12.54 20.12 12.93
C THR A 324 13.36 19.13 13.76
N ILE A 325 13.51 19.41 15.04
CA ILE A 325 14.20 18.51 15.99
C ILE A 325 13.53 17.14 15.99
N GLU A 326 12.19 17.10 16.02
CA GLU A 326 11.42 15.86 16.00
C GLU A 326 11.59 15.07 14.70
N THR A 327 11.66 15.76 13.58
CA THR A 327 11.93 15.12 12.28
C THR A 327 13.30 14.47 12.24
N ILE A 328 14.32 15.16 12.74
CA ILE A 328 15.71 14.63 12.77
C ILE A 328 15.81 13.44 13.73
N THR A 329 15.31 13.58 14.96
CA THR A 329 15.43 12.55 16.00
C THR A 329 14.52 11.34 15.77
N GLY A 330 13.44 11.51 15.01
CA GLY A 330 12.52 10.43 14.61
C GLY A 330 12.87 9.77 13.28
N ALA A 331 13.84 10.27 12.53
CA ALA A 331 14.21 9.74 11.23
C ALA A 331 14.80 8.33 11.36
N ASP A 332 14.26 7.38 10.60
CA ASP A 332 14.65 5.96 10.61
C ASP A 332 14.94 5.41 12.03
N ALA A 333 14.11 5.84 13.01
CA ALA A 333 14.26 5.44 14.40
C ALA A 333 13.74 4.03 14.63
N LYS A 334 14.53 3.19 15.33
CA LYS A 334 14.13 1.84 15.73
C LYS A 334 14.52 1.55 17.17
N GLU A 335 13.61 0.87 17.86
CA GLU A 335 13.82 0.33 19.18
C GLU A 335 14.50 -1.04 19.09
N PHE A 336 15.43 -1.31 20.01
CA PHE A 336 16.09 -2.60 20.16
C PHE A 336 16.08 -3.00 21.62
N GLU A 337 15.92 -4.29 21.88
CA GLU A 337 16.04 -4.85 23.22
C GLU A 337 17.47 -5.34 23.45
N ILE A 338 18.06 -4.89 24.56
CA ILE A 338 19.40 -5.25 24.99
C ILE A 338 19.30 -5.78 26.43
N THR A 339 19.49 -7.09 26.61
CA THR A 339 19.25 -7.77 27.88
C THR A 339 17.83 -7.50 28.38
N ASP A 340 17.63 -6.72 29.43
CA ASP A 340 16.33 -6.36 29.99
C ASP A 340 15.96 -4.87 29.75
N LYS A 341 16.61 -4.20 28.80
CA LYS A 341 16.49 -2.76 28.57
C LYS A 341 16.23 -2.46 27.10
N THR A 342 15.46 -1.42 26.86
CA THR A 342 15.20 -0.93 25.51
C THR A 342 16.11 0.26 25.19
N VAL A 343 16.62 0.30 23.96
CA VAL A 343 17.42 1.41 23.42
C VAL A 343 16.80 1.90 22.12
N LEU A 344 16.99 3.18 21.83
CA LEU A 344 16.59 3.80 20.57
C LEU A 344 17.82 4.07 19.72
N ILE A 345 17.83 3.68 18.46
CA ILE A 345 18.85 4.08 17.48
C ILE A 345 18.14 4.67 16.27
N ALA A 346 18.45 5.94 15.98
CA ALA A 346 17.91 6.72 14.86
C ALA A 346 19.01 7.16 13.91
N GLN A 347 18.67 7.40 12.65
CA GLN A 347 19.60 7.90 11.65
C GLN A 347 18.94 8.97 10.78
N TYR A 348 19.61 10.11 10.65
CA TYR A 348 19.27 11.18 9.72
C TYR A 348 20.42 11.41 8.75
N GLU A 349 20.16 11.29 7.45
CA GLU A 349 21.15 11.47 6.39
C GLU A 349 21.07 12.88 5.83
N THR A 350 22.23 13.52 5.64
CA THR A 350 22.33 14.88 5.10
C THR A 350 23.56 15.04 4.19
N VAL A 351 23.50 16.01 3.31
CA VAL A 351 24.66 16.51 2.53
C VAL A 351 25.14 17.87 3.05
N LYS A 352 24.56 18.35 4.16
CA LYS A 352 24.83 19.65 4.79
C LYS A 352 24.92 19.52 6.31
N LEU A 353 25.84 18.69 6.79
CA LEU A 353 26.03 18.41 8.21
C LEU A 353 26.14 19.70 9.05
N ALA A 354 26.89 20.69 8.56
CA ALA A 354 27.11 21.94 9.29
C ALA A 354 25.79 22.63 9.71
N ASN A 355 24.76 22.63 8.85
CA ASN A 355 23.46 23.21 9.15
C ASN A 355 22.72 22.49 10.28
N ILE A 356 22.92 21.18 10.39
CA ILE A 356 22.30 20.37 11.46
C ILE A 356 23.04 20.55 12.77
N LEU A 357 24.36 20.68 12.74
CA LEU A 357 25.19 20.88 13.94
C LEU A 357 24.94 22.24 14.63
N GLU A 358 24.38 23.23 13.93
CA GLU A 358 23.90 24.45 14.58
C GLU A 358 22.83 24.19 15.65
N LYS A 359 22.13 23.05 15.56
CA LYS A 359 21.09 22.60 16.50
C LYS A 359 21.55 21.48 17.43
N GLU A 360 22.84 21.19 17.50
CA GLU A 360 23.38 20.03 18.25
C GLU A 360 22.90 19.98 19.70
N SER A 361 22.98 21.09 20.42
CA SER A 361 22.53 21.16 21.81
C SER A 361 21.03 20.90 21.98
N GLU A 362 20.20 21.37 21.03
CA GLU A 362 18.77 21.14 21.06
C GLU A 362 18.43 19.66 20.76
N LEU A 363 19.17 19.03 19.84
CA LEU A 363 19.04 17.61 19.50
C LEU A 363 19.38 16.72 20.70
N VAL A 364 20.51 16.97 21.37
CA VAL A 364 20.90 16.22 22.57
C VAL A 364 19.86 16.41 23.69
N ALA A 365 19.42 17.63 23.95
CA ALA A 365 18.38 17.89 24.95
C ALA A 365 17.03 17.22 24.62
N HIS A 366 16.69 17.08 23.33
CA HIS A 366 15.50 16.34 22.90
C HIS A 366 15.67 14.84 23.15
N LEU A 367 16.82 14.25 22.83
CA LEU A 367 17.11 12.84 23.10
C LEU A 367 17.05 12.53 24.60
N GLU A 368 17.51 13.42 25.48
CA GLU A 368 17.39 13.30 26.93
C GLU A 368 15.91 13.20 27.38
N LYS A 369 15.05 14.04 26.82
CA LYS A 369 13.59 13.98 27.08
C LYS A 369 12.98 12.66 26.59
N VAL A 370 13.39 12.17 25.44
CA VAL A 370 12.94 10.89 24.87
C VAL A 370 13.36 9.74 25.80
N VAL A 371 14.63 9.70 26.22
CA VAL A 371 15.15 8.69 27.17
C VAL A 371 14.34 8.71 28.45
N ALA A 372 14.16 9.89 29.07
CA ALA A 372 13.42 10.01 30.32
C ALA A 372 11.95 9.61 30.22
N SER A 373 11.28 9.99 29.11
CA SER A 373 9.85 9.72 28.92
C SER A 373 9.51 8.27 28.56
N ARG A 374 10.43 7.59 27.87
CA ARG A 374 10.23 6.21 27.41
C ARG A 374 10.97 5.17 28.25
N GLY A 375 11.83 5.60 29.17
CA GLY A 375 12.62 4.69 30.00
C GLY A 375 13.71 3.94 29.25
N TYR A 376 14.23 4.51 28.17
CA TYR A 376 15.33 3.89 27.41
C TYR A 376 16.65 3.91 28.20
N GLU A 377 17.49 2.90 28.02
CA GLU A 377 18.85 2.89 28.55
C GLU A 377 19.70 4.00 27.90
N PHE A 378 19.55 4.16 26.59
CA PHE A 378 20.06 5.28 25.83
C PHE A 378 19.25 5.49 24.54
N ALA A 379 19.38 6.70 23.98
CA ALA A 379 18.99 7.03 22.63
C ALA A 379 20.21 7.51 21.85
N LEU A 380 20.54 6.85 20.75
CA LEU A 380 21.64 7.18 19.85
C LEU A 380 21.06 7.70 18.53
N LEU A 381 21.42 8.92 18.16
CA LEU A 381 21.12 9.53 16.88
C LEU A 381 22.39 9.63 16.04
N LEU A 382 22.34 9.12 14.82
CA LEU A 382 23.37 9.28 13.81
C LEU A 382 22.96 10.40 12.87
N ILE A 383 23.73 11.49 12.81
CA ILE A 383 23.63 12.45 11.70
C ILE A 383 24.69 12.07 10.68
N THR A 384 24.29 11.41 9.62
CA THR A 384 25.19 10.87 8.61
C THR A 384 25.45 11.92 7.53
N ASP A 385 26.69 12.41 7.46
CA ASP A 385 27.16 13.22 6.33
C ASP A 385 27.59 12.29 5.19
N VAL A 386 26.74 12.25 4.16
CA VAL A 386 26.97 11.38 3.02
C VAL A 386 28.17 11.82 2.18
N ILE A 387 28.51 13.12 2.19
CA ILE A 387 29.68 13.66 1.46
C ILE A 387 30.97 13.38 2.19
N ALA A 388 31.00 13.66 3.51
CA ALA A 388 32.19 13.43 4.35
C ALA A 388 32.42 11.97 4.75
N GLU A 389 31.47 11.06 4.39
CA GLU A 389 31.55 9.61 4.64
C GLU A 389 31.71 9.26 6.12
N GLY A 390 30.82 9.78 6.95
CA GLY A 390 30.82 9.52 8.38
C GLY A 390 29.54 9.97 9.06
N SER A 391 29.43 9.71 10.35
CA SER A 391 28.28 10.13 11.14
C SER A 391 28.71 10.86 12.41
N GLN A 392 28.02 11.97 12.69
CA GLN A 392 28.02 12.56 14.01
C GLN A 392 27.09 11.77 14.91
N PHE A 393 27.64 11.05 15.88
CA PHE A 393 26.88 10.37 16.90
C PHE A 393 26.45 11.35 17.96
N MET A 394 25.19 11.41 18.31
CA MET A 394 24.64 12.16 19.42
C MET A 394 23.91 11.17 20.34
N LEU A 395 24.28 11.16 21.62
CA LEU A 395 23.78 10.18 22.58
C LEU A 395 23.27 10.84 23.84
N ALA A 396 22.12 10.38 24.31
CA ALA A 396 21.56 10.65 25.63
C ALA A 396 21.38 9.31 26.38
N GLY A 397 21.55 9.33 27.69
CA GLY A 397 21.53 8.14 28.56
C GLY A 397 22.87 7.52 28.79
N ASN A 398 22.96 6.18 28.93
CA ASN A 398 24.21 5.48 29.28
C ASN A 398 25.10 5.24 28.04
N PRO A 399 26.26 5.87 27.91
CA PRO A 399 27.11 5.76 26.72
C PRO A 399 27.97 4.49 26.65
N ARG A 400 28.13 3.77 27.74
CA ARG A 400 29.16 2.71 27.89
C ARG A 400 29.16 1.65 26.82
N ILE A 401 27.97 1.23 26.36
CA ILE A 401 27.86 0.20 25.34
C ILE A 401 28.35 0.72 23.99
N VAL A 402 27.94 1.93 23.62
CA VAL A 402 28.35 2.55 22.35
C VAL A 402 29.81 2.92 22.34
N GLU A 403 30.32 3.49 23.45
CA GLU A 403 31.74 3.81 23.60
C GLU A 403 32.64 2.58 23.46
N ARG A 404 32.23 1.46 24.08
CA ARG A 404 32.94 0.18 23.96
C ARG A 404 32.84 -0.40 22.54
N ALA A 405 31.66 -0.36 21.93
CA ALA A 405 31.43 -0.93 20.61
C ALA A 405 32.29 -0.22 19.54
N PHE A 406 32.39 1.09 19.60
CA PHE A 406 33.10 1.87 18.58
C PHE A 406 34.49 2.37 19.01
N ASN A 407 34.94 2.08 20.25
CA ASN A 407 36.15 2.56 20.84
C ASN A 407 36.29 4.10 20.75
N ILE A 408 35.24 4.79 21.18
CA ILE A 408 35.09 6.25 21.18
C ILE A 408 34.75 6.76 22.57
N SER A 409 34.81 8.08 22.77
CA SER A 409 34.30 8.76 23.97
C SER A 409 33.45 9.95 23.55
N PHE A 410 32.30 10.12 24.20
CA PHE A 410 31.41 11.24 23.90
C PHE A 410 31.88 12.49 24.64
N GLU A 411 32.04 13.60 23.90
CA GLU A 411 32.23 14.94 24.46
C GLU A 411 30.90 15.70 24.37
N ASN A 412 30.35 16.11 25.51
CA ASN A 412 29.02 16.77 25.59
C ASN A 412 27.89 16.00 24.89
N GLY A 413 27.94 14.65 24.89
CA GLY A 413 26.93 13.79 24.25
C GLY A 413 27.08 13.64 22.74
N SER A 414 28.21 14.04 22.15
CA SER A 414 28.42 14.01 20.71
C SER A 414 29.83 13.57 20.33
N VAL A 415 30.00 12.91 19.18
CA VAL A 415 31.31 12.50 18.62
C VAL A 415 31.21 12.19 17.13
N TRP A 416 32.21 12.62 16.35
CA TRP A 416 32.29 12.23 14.94
C TRP A 416 32.94 10.86 14.76
N VAL A 417 32.25 9.99 13.98
CA VAL A 417 32.74 8.63 13.68
C VAL A 417 32.87 8.47 12.17
N PRO A 418 34.11 8.48 11.62
CA PRO A 418 34.30 8.33 10.18
C PRO A 418 33.97 6.92 9.70
N GLY A 419 33.51 6.80 8.44
CA GLY A 419 33.24 5.52 7.79
C GLY A 419 31.93 4.86 8.21
N ILE A 420 31.16 5.45 9.10
CA ILE A 420 29.83 4.95 9.50
C ILE A 420 28.75 5.64 8.67
N LEU A 421 28.08 4.88 7.81
CA LEU A 421 27.06 5.35 6.88
C LEU A 421 25.72 4.63 7.04
N SER A 422 25.65 3.56 7.84
CA SER A 422 24.44 2.75 7.95
C SER A 422 24.16 2.29 9.38
N ARG A 423 23.06 2.79 9.95
CA ARG A 423 22.52 2.31 11.23
C ARG A 423 22.26 0.80 11.19
N LYS A 424 21.57 0.34 10.15
CA LYS A 424 21.10 -1.05 10.01
C LYS A 424 22.24 -2.06 9.90
N LYS A 425 23.34 -1.70 9.23
CA LYS A 425 24.41 -2.65 8.90
C LYS A 425 25.67 -2.47 9.75
N GLN A 426 25.99 -1.24 10.14
CA GLN A 426 27.23 -0.94 10.84
C GLN A 426 27.01 -0.62 12.32
N VAL A 427 25.86 -0.04 12.71
CA VAL A 427 25.68 0.43 14.08
C VAL A 427 24.85 -0.54 14.91
N ALA A 428 23.62 -0.85 14.52
CA ALA A 428 22.75 -1.67 15.35
C ALA A 428 23.33 -3.08 15.62
N PRO A 429 23.86 -3.84 14.63
CA PRO A 429 24.47 -5.13 14.92
C PRO A 429 25.65 -5.02 15.88
N HIS A 430 26.53 -4.01 15.67
CA HIS A 430 27.71 -3.82 16.47
C HIS A 430 27.42 -3.42 17.91
N VAL A 431 26.40 -2.58 18.12
CA VAL A 431 25.90 -2.24 19.47
C VAL A 431 25.31 -3.46 20.16
N LEU A 432 24.53 -4.30 19.45
CA LEU A 432 23.91 -5.50 20.00
C LEU A 432 24.93 -6.59 20.36
N GLU A 433 26.04 -6.70 19.65
CA GLU A 433 27.14 -7.63 19.95
C GLU A 433 27.94 -7.25 21.22
N HIS A 434 27.92 -5.97 21.61
CA HIS A 434 28.66 -5.45 22.75
C HIS A 434 27.80 -5.13 23.99
N ALA A 435 26.52 -5.54 23.92
CA ALA A 435 25.52 -5.30 24.96
C ALA A 435 25.51 -6.28 26.18
#